data_b0428a46d7638dc1ebff93aaa1863523
#
_entry.id   b0428a46d7638dc1ebff93aaa1863523
#
_cell.length_a   1.000
_cell.length_b   1.000
_cell.length_c   1.000
_cell.angle_alpha   90.00
_cell.angle_beta   90.00
_cell.angle_gamma   90.00
#
_symmetry.space_group_name_H-M   'P 1'
#
loop_
_entity.id
_entity.type
_entity.pdbx_description
1 polymer ?
#
loop_
_entity_poly.entity_id
_entity_poly.type
_entity_poly.pdbx_seq_one_letter_code
_entity_poly.pdbx_strand_id
1 'polypeptide(L)'
;MNIDDLIYVVKNQLDKDFCEHCIEKFKKDDNRYQGGIGRGLDLTTKQSIDLFISDKEDWKEEDTIFFESLSKNFGFYQEWVPDPYERFVHDFPSEDTGYQIQETEPGGFYHWHHDQLGTRHLTFIWYLNDIHHDGYTEFNSGLKIQPEAGKMVIFPGLWPWVHRGVAPKSETKYICTGWIREKIDKDE
;
A
#
# COMPACT_ATOMS: atom_id res chain seq x y z
N MET A 1 -21.96 -4.22 -11.60
CA MET A 1 -20.93 -3.69 -10.70
C MET A 1 -19.60 -3.78 -11.41
N ASN A 2 -18.84 -2.69 -11.46
CA ASN A 2 -17.48 -2.67 -11.97
C ASN A 2 -16.53 -3.13 -10.84
N ILE A 3 -15.43 -3.81 -11.15
CA ILE A 3 -14.43 -4.19 -10.15
C ILE A 3 -13.81 -2.96 -9.45
N ASP A 4 -13.82 -1.81 -10.11
CA ASP A 4 -13.34 -0.54 -9.56
C ASP A 4 -14.22 -0.02 -8.41
N ASP A 5 -15.47 -0.48 -8.32
CA ASP A 5 -16.40 -0.12 -7.23
C ASP A 5 -15.93 -0.64 -5.84
N LEU A 6 -14.90 -1.49 -5.80
CA LEU A 6 -14.26 -1.97 -4.56
C LEU A 6 -12.88 -1.34 -4.31
N ILE A 7 -12.48 -0.34 -5.11
CA ILE A 7 -11.25 0.42 -4.93
C ILE A 7 -11.58 1.72 -4.20
N TYR A 8 -11.33 1.76 -2.90
CA TYR A 8 -11.58 2.91 -2.04
C TYR A 8 -10.42 3.89 -2.11
N VAL A 9 -10.68 5.13 -2.51
CA VAL A 9 -9.67 6.19 -2.64
C VAL A 9 -10.08 7.39 -1.81
N VAL A 10 -9.24 7.81 -0.90
CA VAL A 10 -9.51 8.93 0.00
C VAL A 10 -8.28 9.83 0.14
N LYS A 11 -8.50 11.16 0.18
CA LYS A 11 -7.44 12.15 0.31
C LYS A 11 -7.23 12.56 1.78
N ASN A 12 -6.06 13.12 2.07
CA ASN A 12 -5.73 13.75 3.36
C ASN A 12 -5.90 12.79 4.57
N GLN A 13 -5.44 11.55 4.43
CA GLN A 13 -5.48 10.58 5.52
C GLN A 13 -4.19 10.58 6.36
N LEU A 14 -3.16 11.25 5.87
CA LEU A 14 -1.95 11.61 6.60
C LEU A 14 -1.64 13.08 6.33
N ASP A 15 -1.10 13.76 7.32
CA ASP A 15 -0.61 15.14 7.14
C ASP A 15 0.61 15.18 6.23
N LYS A 16 0.74 16.25 5.44
CA LYS A 16 1.88 16.40 4.51
C LYS A 16 3.22 16.48 5.24
N ASP A 17 3.26 17.14 6.39
CA ASP A 17 4.47 17.25 7.21
C ASP A 17 4.88 15.88 7.75
N PHE A 18 3.93 15.03 8.13
CA PHE A 18 4.19 13.65 8.53
C PHE A 18 4.71 12.81 7.35
N CYS A 19 4.13 12.96 6.16
CA CYS A 19 4.62 12.29 4.96
C CYS A 19 6.07 12.67 4.62
N GLU A 20 6.40 13.97 4.68
CA GLU A 20 7.75 14.48 4.46
C GLU A 20 8.73 13.96 5.53
N HIS A 21 8.32 13.98 6.80
CA HIS A 21 9.08 13.40 7.90
C HIS A 21 9.43 11.92 7.64
N CYS A 22 8.46 11.11 7.24
CA CYS A 22 8.69 9.69 6.92
C CYS A 22 9.70 9.52 5.78
N ILE A 23 9.60 10.33 4.73
CA ILE A 23 10.55 10.29 3.60
C ILE A 23 11.96 10.64 4.05
N GLU A 24 12.14 11.71 4.83
CA GLU A 24 13.45 12.14 5.31
C GLU A 24 14.08 11.13 6.30
N LYS A 25 13.26 10.49 7.12
CA LYS A 25 13.70 9.43 8.04
C LYS A 25 14.09 8.18 7.26
N PHE A 26 13.27 7.76 6.28
CA PHE A 26 13.57 6.65 5.39
C PHE A 26 14.92 6.84 4.67
N LYS A 27 15.19 8.01 4.11
CA LYS A 27 16.44 8.29 3.41
C LYS A 27 17.69 8.12 4.29
N LYS A 28 17.55 8.29 5.60
CA LYS A 28 18.64 8.20 6.59
C LYS A 28 18.77 6.80 7.21
N ASP A 29 17.81 5.90 7.00
CA ASP A 29 17.85 4.56 7.58
C ASP A 29 18.76 3.65 6.74
N ASP A 30 19.80 3.09 7.38
CA ASP A 30 20.79 2.22 6.75
C ASP A 30 20.26 0.79 6.50
N ASN A 31 19.07 0.44 7.02
CA ASN A 31 18.48 -0.89 6.85
C ASN A 31 17.58 -0.99 5.61
N ARG A 32 17.60 0.00 4.73
CA ARG A 32 16.91 -0.08 3.44
C ARG A 32 17.48 -1.20 2.58
N TYR A 33 16.62 -1.86 1.84
CA TYR A 33 17.01 -2.98 1.00
C TYR A 33 16.34 -2.92 -0.38
N GLN A 34 16.92 -3.65 -1.34
CA GLN A 34 16.32 -3.79 -2.67
C GLN A 34 14.95 -4.48 -2.56
N GLY A 35 13.92 -3.83 -3.07
CA GLY A 35 12.56 -4.34 -3.01
C GLY A 35 12.40 -5.66 -3.76
N GLY A 36 11.79 -6.62 -3.10
CA GLY A 36 11.50 -7.95 -3.63
C GLY A 36 10.04 -8.15 -3.99
N ILE A 37 9.76 -9.31 -4.54
CA ILE A 37 8.42 -9.86 -4.79
C ILE A 37 8.23 -11.13 -3.95
N GLY A 38 7.03 -11.69 -3.89
CA GLY A 38 6.73 -12.88 -3.07
C GLY A 38 7.62 -14.12 -3.36
N ARG A 39 8.36 -14.13 -4.47
CA ARG A 39 9.30 -15.19 -4.85
C ARG A 39 10.76 -14.81 -4.64
N GLY A 40 11.04 -13.65 -4.06
CA GLY A 40 12.40 -13.14 -3.85
C GLY A 40 12.72 -11.91 -4.70
N LEU A 41 14.00 -11.64 -4.91
CA LEU A 41 14.45 -10.49 -5.67
C LEU A 41 14.33 -10.75 -7.17
N ASP A 42 13.59 -9.87 -7.88
CA ASP A 42 13.48 -9.89 -9.34
C ASP A 42 13.38 -8.45 -9.89
N LEU A 43 14.50 -7.90 -10.30
CA LEU A 43 14.62 -6.54 -10.81
C LEU A 43 13.96 -6.34 -12.19
N THR A 44 13.60 -7.42 -12.88
CA THR A 44 12.84 -7.33 -14.12
C THR A 44 11.34 -7.15 -13.86
N THR A 45 10.90 -7.44 -12.63
CA THR A 45 9.50 -7.29 -12.19
C THR A 45 9.29 -6.08 -11.29
N LYS A 46 10.22 -5.80 -10.35
CA LYS A 46 10.13 -4.69 -9.41
C LYS A 46 11.47 -3.98 -9.22
N GLN A 47 11.45 -2.65 -9.31
CA GLN A 47 12.60 -1.80 -9.04
C GLN A 47 12.20 -0.74 -8.01
N SER A 48 12.52 -0.99 -6.76
CA SER A 48 12.33 -0.07 -5.63
C SER A 48 13.37 -0.35 -4.54
N ILE A 49 13.52 0.61 -3.64
CA ILE A 49 14.21 0.43 -2.37
C ILE A 49 13.14 0.42 -1.29
N ASP A 50 13.13 -0.59 -0.46
CA ASP A 50 12.10 -0.84 0.53
C ASP A 50 12.66 -0.79 1.96
N LEU A 51 11.82 -0.47 2.93
CA LEU A 51 12.10 -0.53 4.37
C LEU A 51 10.85 -1.00 5.10
N PHE A 52 10.89 -2.16 5.74
CA PHE A 52 9.85 -2.59 6.66
C PHE A 52 10.07 -1.89 8.00
N ILE A 53 9.05 -1.20 8.53
CA ILE A 53 9.19 -0.33 9.70
C ILE A 53 8.57 -0.89 10.97
N SER A 54 7.58 -1.79 10.88
CA SER A 54 6.80 -2.25 12.03
C SER A 54 7.56 -3.14 13.03
N ASP A 55 8.74 -3.64 12.70
CA ASP A 55 9.61 -4.39 13.61
C ASP A 55 10.73 -3.52 14.22
N LYS A 56 10.72 -2.21 13.94
CA LYS A 56 11.79 -1.28 14.30
C LYS A 56 11.37 -0.36 15.46
N GLU A 57 12.07 -0.40 16.56
CA GLU A 57 11.78 0.44 17.73
C GLU A 57 11.90 1.94 17.43
N ASP A 58 12.84 2.32 16.57
CA ASP A 58 13.03 3.70 16.14
C ASP A 58 11.95 4.22 15.19
N TRP A 59 11.07 3.35 14.68
CA TRP A 59 9.92 3.70 13.83
C TRP A 59 8.56 3.56 14.53
N LYS A 60 8.53 3.31 15.81
CA LYS A 60 7.33 3.00 16.57
C LYS A 60 6.27 4.12 16.58
N GLU A 61 6.72 5.37 16.58
CA GLU A 61 5.82 6.53 16.55
C GLU A 61 5.10 6.61 15.18
N GLU A 62 5.84 6.46 14.10
CA GLU A 62 5.28 6.46 12.73
C GLU A 62 4.40 5.25 12.49
N ASP A 63 4.81 4.07 12.96
CA ASP A 63 4.02 2.83 12.91
C ASP A 63 2.66 3.03 13.58
N THR A 64 2.62 3.66 14.74
CA THR A 64 1.38 3.98 15.46
C THR A 64 0.47 4.90 14.65
N ILE A 65 1.01 5.95 14.01
CA ILE A 65 0.24 6.88 13.18
C ILE A 65 -0.33 6.17 11.95
N PHE A 66 0.45 5.30 11.29
CA PHE A 66 -0.04 4.48 10.18
C PHE A 66 -1.15 3.53 10.64
N PHE A 67 -0.99 2.89 11.81
CA PHE A 67 -2.00 2.01 12.37
C PHE A 67 -3.32 2.73 12.67
N GLU A 68 -3.27 3.91 13.30
CA GLU A 68 -4.46 4.72 13.59
C GLU A 68 -5.17 5.15 12.30
N SER A 69 -4.40 5.60 11.28
CA SER A 69 -4.94 5.94 9.97
C SER A 69 -5.56 4.72 9.27
N LEU A 70 -4.89 3.56 9.31
CA LEU A 70 -5.43 2.32 8.73
C LEU A 70 -6.72 1.89 9.42
N SER A 71 -6.72 1.80 10.75
CA SER A 71 -7.88 1.36 11.55
C SER A 71 -9.12 2.20 11.27
N LYS A 72 -8.94 3.53 11.22
CA LYS A 72 -10.02 4.46 10.87
C LYS A 72 -10.56 4.22 9.46
N ASN A 73 -9.65 4.14 8.47
CA ASN A 73 -10.04 4.01 7.07
C ASN A 73 -10.54 2.61 6.73
N PHE A 74 -10.06 1.58 7.41
CA PHE A 74 -10.61 0.23 7.25
C PHE A 74 -12.04 0.15 7.77
N GLY A 75 -12.38 0.80 8.90
CA GLY A 75 -13.76 0.93 9.34
C GLY A 75 -14.67 1.60 8.31
N PHE A 76 -14.21 2.71 7.71
CA PHE A 76 -14.95 3.36 6.61
C PHE A 76 -15.05 2.48 5.35
N TYR A 77 -14.01 1.73 5.02
CA TYR A 77 -14.03 0.79 3.91
C TYR A 77 -15.09 -0.30 4.13
N GLN A 78 -15.18 -0.86 5.34
CA GLN A 78 -16.17 -1.85 5.70
C GLN A 78 -17.61 -1.34 5.54
N GLU A 79 -17.88 -0.09 5.94
CA GLU A 79 -19.19 0.54 5.77
C GLU A 79 -19.49 0.93 4.31
N TRP A 80 -18.45 1.21 3.53
CA TRP A 80 -18.57 1.68 2.14
C TRP A 80 -18.75 0.55 1.13
N VAL A 81 -18.19 -0.64 1.40
CA VAL A 81 -18.26 -1.80 0.49
C VAL A 81 -19.72 -2.23 0.28
N PRO A 82 -20.20 -2.30 -0.97
CA PRO A 82 -21.60 -2.63 -1.24
C PRO A 82 -21.93 -4.10 -1.02
N ASP A 83 -23.20 -4.39 -0.69
CA ASP A 83 -23.73 -5.76 -0.72
C ASP A 83 -23.59 -6.36 -2.15
N PRO A 84 -23.20 -7.64 -2.34
CA PRO A 84 -23.03 -8.69 -1.31
C PRO A 84 -21.60 -8.82 -0.73
N TYR A 85 -20.72 -7.85 -1.00
CA TYR A 85 -19.31 -7.95 -0.58
C TYR A 85 -19.07 -7.55 0.88
N GLU A 86 -20.00 -6.82 1.49
CA GLU A 86 -19.93 -6.36 2.87
C GLU A 86 -19.56 -7.48 3.84
N ARG A 87 -20.24 -8.62 3.76
CA ARG A 87 -19.97 -9.78 4.63
C ARG A 87 -18.54 -10.34 4.49
N PHE A 88 -17.92 -10.24 3.30
CA PHE A 88 -16.56 -10.73 3.08
C PHE A 88 -15.48 -9.86 3.72
N VAL A 89 -15.84 -8.66 4.16
CA VAL A 89 -14.96 -7.73 4.85
C VAL A 89 -15.20 -7.77 6.37
N HIS A 90 -16.41 -8.17 6.80
CA HIS A 90 -16.81 -8.23 8.21
C HIS A 90 -16.64 -9.61 8.85
N ASP A 91 -16.81 -10.70 8.08
CA ASP A 91 -16.91 -12.05 8.64
C ASP A 91 -15.57 -12.65 9.08
N PHE A 92 -14.43 -12.04 8.73
CA PHE A 92 -13.12 -12.57 9.06
C PHE A 92 -12.41 -11.72 10.12
N PRO A 93 -11.88 -12.35 11.19
CA PRO A 93 -10.96 -11.67 12.08
C PRO A 93 -9.75 -11.22 11.27
N SER A 94 -9.52 -9.91 11.21
CA SER A 94 -8.50 -9.30 10.37
C SER A 94 -7.36 -8.73 11.20
N GLU A 95 -6.15 -8.81 10.66
CA GLU A 95 -4.96 -8.13 11.17
C GLU A 95 -4.18 -7.51 10.02
N ASP A 96 -3.45 -6.44 10.27
CA ASP A 96 -2.52 -5.92 9.29
C ASP A 96 -1.18 -6.70 9.32
N THR A 97 -0.41 -6.55 8.25
CA THR A 97 0.91 -7.20 8.12
C THR A 97 2.06 -6.29 8.52
N GLY A 98 1.76 -5.12 9.09
CA GLY A 98 2.71 -4.04 9.29
C GLY A 98 2.89 -3.18 8.04
N TYR A 99 3.83 -2.22 8.12
CA TYR A 99 4.00 -1.14 7.17
C TYR A 99 5.38 -1.18 6.52
N GLN A 100 5.39 -0.99 5.21
CA GLN A 100 6.61 -0.95 4.40
C GLN A 100 6.65 0.36 3.61
N ILE A 101 7.68 1.16 3.80
CA ILE A 101 7.95 2.33 2.96
C ILE A 101 8.74 1.85 1.73
N GLN A 102 8.35 2.35 0.56
CA GLN A 102 8.97 2.02 -0.72
C GLN A 102 9.33 3.30 -1.46
N GLU A 103 10.57 3.37 -1.91
CA GLU A 103 11.10 4.39 -2.80
C GLU A 103 11.18 3.84 -4.22
N THR A 104 10.62 4.58 -5.18
CA THR A 104 10.73 4.26 -6.62
C THR A 104 11.30 5.47 -7.33
N GLU A 105 12.55 5.37 -7.77
CA GLU A 105 13.23 6.42 -8.53
C GLU A 105 12.63 6.60 -9.93
N PRO A 106 12.90 7.72 -10.60
CA PRO A 106 12.53 7.90 -12.00
C PRO A 106 13.01 6.73 -12.87
N GLY A 107 12.06 6.13 -13.60
CA GLY A 107 12.28 4.93 -14.42
C GLY A 107 12.08 3.61 -13.66
N GLY A 108 12.07 3.60 -12.33
CA GLY A 108 11.74 2.42 -11.54
C GLY A 108 10.26 2.07 -11.64
N PHE A 109 9.90 0.81 -11.48
CA PHE A 109 8.55 0.32 -11.72
C PHE A 109 8.23 -0.92 -10.88
N TYR A 110 6.94 -1.26 -10.84
CA TYR A 110 6.46 -2.58 -10.47
C TYR A 110 5.48 -3.06 -11.55
N HIS A 111 5.82 -4.15 -12.24
CA HIS A 111 5.01 -4.70 -13.33
C HIS A 111 3.65 -5.20 -12.84
N TRP A 112 2.78 -5.57 -13.79
CA TRP A 112 1.47 -6.12 -13.53
C TRP A 112 1.53 -7.32 -12.58
N HIS A 113 0.85 -7.20 -11.44
CA HIS A 113 0.80 -8.22 -10.39
C HIS A 113 -0.52 -8.16 -9.63
N HIS A 114 -0.76 -9.13 -8.81
CA HIS A 114 -1.74 -9.13 -7.73
C HIS A 114 -1.02 -9.39 -6.41
N ASP A 115 -1.63 -8.99 -5.31
CA ASP A 115 -1.01 -9.09 -3.98
C ASP A 115 -1.40 -10.34 -3.19
N GLN A 116 -2.18 -11.21 -3.81
CA GLN A 116 -2.66 -12.45 -3.16
C GLN A 116 -1.48 -13.36 -2.80
N LEU A 117 -1.21 -13.43 -1.50
CA LEU A 117 -0.24 -14.33 -0.90
C LEU A 117 -0.78 -14.83 0.45
N GLY A 118 -0.98 -16.15 0.57
CA GLY A 118 -1.58 -16.73 1.76
C GLY A 118 -2.98 -16.16 2.03
N THR A 119 -3.18 -15.61 3.20
CA THR A 119 -4.47 -15.09 3.69
C THR A 119 -4.66 -13.58 3.50
N ARG A 120 -3.88 -12.93 2.62
CA ARG A 120 -4.04 -11.51 2.29
C ARG A 120 -5.32 -11.29 1.52
N HIS A 121 -6.16 -10.36 2.00
CA HIS A 121 -7.45 -10.01 1.39
C HIS A 121 -7.44 -8.64 0.73
N LEU A 122 -6.88 -7.65 1.45
CA LEU A 122 -6.85 -6.27 1.01
C LEU A 122 -5.42 -5.76 0.98
N THR A 123 -5.17 -4.86 0.05
CA THR A 123 -3.96 -4.04 -0.01
C THR A 123 -4.31 -2.62 0.36
N PHE A 124 -3.45 -1.97 1.13
CA PHE A 124 -3.53 -0.55 1.38
C PHE A 124 -2.24 0.15 0.96
N ILE A 125 -2.39 1.37 0.45
CA ILE A 125 -1.29 2.22 0.02
C ILE A 125 -1.56 3.65 0.49
N TRP A 126 -0.61 4.28 1.19
CA TRP A 126 -0.53 5.73 1.28
C TRP A 126 0.54 6.24 0.33
N TYR A 127 0.22 7.30 -0.42
CA TYR A 127 1.22 8.06 -1.16
C TYR A 127 1.81 9.10 -0.22
N LEU A 128 3.13 9.13 -0.12
CA LEU A 128 3.83 10.04 0.81
C LEU A 128 4.25 11.35 0.14
N ASN A 129 4.20 11.43 -1.20
CA ASN A 129 4.47 12.66 -1.92
C ASN A 129 3.59 12.79 -3.16
N ASP A 130 3.53 14.01 -3.67
CA ASP A 130 2.88 14.31 -4.94
C ASP A 130 3.78 13.88 -6.10
N ILE A 131 3.21 13.27 -7.14
CA ILE A 131 3.89 12.95 -8.41
C ILE A 131 3.08 13.55 -9.55
N HIS A 132 3.70 14.38 -10.37
CA HIS A 132 2.99 15.14 -11.39
C HIS A 132 3.03 14.47 -12.77
N HIS A 133 4.05 13.66 -13.06
CA HIS A 133 4.26 13.04 -14.36
C HIS A 133 4.43 11.51 -14.25
N ASP A 134 3.39 10.78 -14.66
CA ASP A 134 3.27 9.32 -14.55
C ASP A 134 3.33 8.86 -13.06
N GLY A 135 4.02 7.78 -12.73
CA GLY A 135 4.16 7.29 -11.35
C GLY A 135 2.88 6.78 -10.68
N TYR A 136 1.76 6.78 -11.40
CA TYR A 136 0.46 6.35 -10.86
C TYR A 136 0.41 4.83 -10.61
N THR A 137 -0.51 4.43 -9.75
CA THR A 137 -0.94 3.04 -9.65
C THR A 137 -2.03 2.82 -10.70
N GLU A 138 -1.82 1.87 -11.60
CA GLU A 138 -2.77 1.54 -12.68
C GLU A 138 -3.34 0.15 -12.48
N PHE A 139 -4.66 0.04 -12.55
CA PHE A 139 -5.39 -1.21 -12.51
C PHE A 139 -5.67 -1.72 -13.94
N ASN A 140 -5.86 -3.03 -14.07
CA ASN A 140 -6.17 -3.67 -15.36
C ASN A 140 -7.51 -3.21 -15.98
N SER A 141 -8.38 -2.59 -15.20
CA SER A 141 -9.60 -1.90 -15.66
C SER A 141 -9.32 -0.62 -16.46
N GLY A 142 -8.08 -0.08 -16.35
CA GLY A 142 -7.68 1.23 -16.87
C GLY A 142 -7.78 2.36 -15.86
N LEU A 143 -8.28 2.09 -14.63
CA LEU A 143 -8.28 3.07 -13.55
C LEU A 143 -6.83 3.44 -13.18
N LYS A 144 -6.57 4.75 -13.07
CA LYS A 144 -5.27 5.31 -12.69
C LYS A 144 -5.42 6.18 -11.45
N ILE A 145 -4.60 5.88 -10.45
CA ILE A 145 -4.58 6.65 -9.21
C ILE A 145 -3.26 7.40 -9.12
N GLN A 146 -3.37 8.73 -9.28
CA GLN A 146 -2.22 9.62 -9.21
C GLN A 146 -1.79 9.81 -7.76
N PRO A 147 -0.48 9.67 -7.44
CA PRO A 147 0.05 9.94 -6.10
C PRO A 147 -0.16 11.40 -5.70
N GLU A 148 -0.71 11.58 -4.50
CA GLU A 148 -0.83 12.86 -3.79
C GLU A 148 -0.48 12.61 -2.32
N ALA A 149 0.33 13.45 -1.71
CA ALA A 149 0.75 13.30 -0.32
C ALA A 149 -0.46 13.17 0.63
N GLY A 150 -0.44 12.12 1.46
CA GLY A 150 -1.52 11.78 2.38
C GLY A 150 -2.74 11.10 1.76
N LYS A 151 -2.77 10.85 0.45
CA LYS A 151 -3.84 10.07 -0.20
C LYS A 151 -3.68 8.58 0.15
N MET A 152 -4.79 7.94 0.48
CA MET A 152 -4.87 6.50 0.76
C MET A 152 -5.71 5.77 -0.27
N VAL A 153 -5.34 4.54 -0.54
CA VAL A 153 -6.10 3.58 -1.36
C VAL A 153 -6.21 2.26 -0.62
N ILE A 154 -7.42 1.69 -0.57
CA ILE A 154 -7.67 0.32 -0.10
C ILE A 154 -8.38 -0.43 -1.21
N PHE A 155 -7.92 -1.64 -1.53
CA PHE A 155 -8.52 -2.46 -2.59
C PHE A 155 -8.28 -3.96 -2.33
N PRO A 156 -9.10 -4.86 -2.91
CA PRO A 156 -8.86 -6.29 -2.80
C PRO A 156 -7.53 -6.69 -3.43
N GLY A 157 -6.68 -7.40 -2.67
CA GLY A 157 -5.37 -7.89 -3.13
C GLY A 157 -5.44 -9.10 -4.07
N LEU A 158 -6.65 -9.49 -4.51
CA LEU A 158 -6.94 -10.71 -5.25
C LEU A 158 -6.67 -10.56 -6.76
N TRP A 159 -6.56 -11.69 -7.47
CA TRP A 159 -6.22 -11.72 -8.90
C TRP A 159 -7.11 -10.87 -9.86
N PRO A 160 -8.40 -10.60 -9.62
CA PRO A 160 -9.14 -9.69 -10.50
C PRO A 160 -8.66 -8.23 -10.43
N TRP A 161 -8.04 -7.82 -9.32
CA TRP A 161 -7.47 -6.48 -9.12
C TRP A 161 -5.98 -6.44 -9.45
N VAL A 162 -5.62 -6.98 -10.62
CA VAL A 162 -4.26 -6.87 -11.15
C VAL A 162 -3.93 -5.39 -11.37
N HIS A 163 -2.80 -4.97 -10.85
CA HIS A 163 -2.35 -3.58 -10.92
C HIS A 163 -0.84 -3.48 -11.13
N ARG A 164 -0.36 -2.28 -11.42
CA ARG A 164 1.06 -1.98 -11.58
C ARG A 164 1.42 -0.62 -11.01
N GLY A 165 2.68 -0.47 -10.59
CA GLY A 165 3.30 0.82 -10.32
C GLY A 165 3.98 1.32 -11.59
N VAL A 166 3.39 2.33 -12.23
CA VAL A 166 3.97 2.95 -13.43
C VAL A 166 5.19 3.76 -13.02
N ALA A 167 6.24 3.71 -13.83
CA ALA A 167 7.47 4.43 -13.57
C ALA A 167 7.22 5.95 -13.50
N PRO A 168 7.61 6.64 -12.43
CA PRO A 168 7.64 8.09 -12.41
C PRO A 168 8.71 8.61 -13.38
N LYS A 169 8.48 9.78 -13.97
CA LYS A 169 9.39 10.34 -14.98
C LYS A 169 10.47 11.25 -14.42
N SER A 170 10.12 12.06 -13.45
CA SER A 170 10.99 13.16 -12.98
C SER A 170 11.13 13.25 -11.47
N GLU A 171 10.14 12.69 -10.72
CA GLU A 171 10.16 12.75 -9.28
C GLU A 171 10.30 11.34 -8.69
N THR A 172 11.03 11.19 -7.60
CA THR A 172 11.07 9.93 -6.84
C THR A 172 9.74 9.75 -6.11
N LYS A 173 9.09 8.61 -6.32
CA LYS A 173 7.83 8.26 -5.66
C LYS A 173 8.09 7.53 -4.35
N TYR A 174 7.41 7.98 -3.30
CA TYR A 174 7.39 7.31 -2.00
C TYR A 174 5.97 6.86 -1.66
N ILE A 175 5.83 5.62 -1.22
CA ILE A 175 4.58 5.07 -0.69
C ILE A 175 4.86 4.38 0.65
N CYS A 176 3.82 4.29 1.49
CA CYS A 176 3.77 3.31 2.57
C CYS A 176 2.68 2.30 2.25
N THR A 177 2.95 1.02 2.35
CA THR A 177 2.03 -0.04 1.96
C THR A 177 2.10 -1.24 2.90
N GLY A 178 1.07 -2.05 2.86
CA GLY A 178 0.94 -3.33 3.54
C GLY A 178 -0.36 -4.01 3.13
N TRP A 179 -0.73 -5.03 3.89
CA TRP A 179 -1.90 -5.85 3.58
C TRP A 179 -2.73 -6.09 4.84
N ILE A 180 -4.03 -6.26 4.65
CA ILE A 180 -4.91 -6.82 5.65
C ILE A 180 -5.09 -8.30 5.29
N ARG A 181 -4.90 -9.16 6.27
CA ARG A 181 -5.03 -10.61 6.13
C ARG A 181 -5.97 -11.19 7.17
N GLU A 182 -6.46 -12.39 6.90
CA GLU A 182 -7.15 -13.17 7.91
C GLU A 182 -6.20 -13.53 9.05
N LYS A 183 -6.65 -13.26 10.27
CA LYS A 183 -5.96 -13.68 11.47
C LYS A 183 -6.22 -15.16 11.70
N ILE A 184 -5.18 -15.98 11.55
CA ILE A 184 -5.24 -17.41 11.86
C ILE A 184 -4.96 -17.59 13.34
N ASP A 185 -5.92 -18.06 14.08
CA ASP A 185 -5.70 -18.48 15.46
C ASP A 185 -4.72 -19.67 15.46
N LYS A 186 -3.64 -19.54 16.23
CA LYS A 186 -2.55 -20.56 16.26
C LYS A 186 -2.92 -21.85 17.04
N ASP A 187 -4.19 -22.01 17.40
CA ASP A 187 -4.68 -23.10 18.27
C ASP A 187 -5.55 -24.14 17.51
N GLU A 188 -5.46 -24.22 16.17
CA GLU A 188 -6.03 -25.34 15.41
C GLU A 188 -4.96 -26.22 14.74
#